data_6059dd96e7376f76f348e52f738a9e68
#
_entry.id   6059dd96e7376f76f348e52f738a9e68
#
_cell.length_a   1.000
_cell.length_b   1.000
_cell.length_c   1.000
_cell.angle_alpha   90.00
_cell.angle_beta   90.00
_cell.angle_gamma   90.00
#
_symmetry.space_group_name_H-M   'P 1'
#
loop_
_entity.id
_entity.type
_entity.pdbx_description
1 polymer ?
#
loop_
_entity_poly.entity_id
_entity_poly.type
_entity_poly.pdbx_seq_one_letter_code
_entity_poly.pdbx_strand_id
1 'polypeptide(L)'
;MKYNLFLFFFLVTGFCFSQKIKIIDKHTGKSIRNVTVYNEESTINLSSDNDGFVDVSVFKKNENILFSHISYEPQKIKKTILQKQKMVVFLNKQSAQLDEIVLSVFKKSEKTNRIAEQIAVVSSKEIQKISPQTSADLLATIPGIKVQ
;
A
#
# COMPACT_ATOMS: atom_id res chain seq x y z
N MET A 1 -8.27 -16.18 -59.17
CA MET A 1 -7.78 -16.89 -57.97
C MET A 1 -6.71 -16.14 -57.17
N LYS A 2 -5.87 -15.30 -57.75
CA LYS A 2 -4.78 -14.56 -57.03
C LYS A 2 -5.34 -13.50 -56.05
N TYR A 3 -6.45 -12.85 -56.34
CA TYR A 3 -7.05 -11.79 -55.51
C TYR A 3 -7.78 -12.31 -54.28
N ASN A 4 -8.30 -13.55 -54.28
CA ASN A 4 -8.93 -14.18 -53.12
C ASN A 4 -7.89 -14.56 -52.05
N LEU A 5 -6.69 -14.92 -52.46
CA LEU A 5 -5.61 -15.25 -51.55
C LEU A 5 -5.10 -13.97 -50.82
N PHE A 6 -5.05 -12.86 -51.52
CA PHE A 6 -4.66 -11.55 -50.96
C PHE A 6 -5.71 -11.02 -49.97
N LEU A 7 -6.99 -11.17 -50.31
CA LEU A 7 -8.11 -10.82 -49.42
C LEU A 7 -8.12 -11.67 -48.13
N PHE A 8 -7.82 -12.96 -48.24
CA PHE A 8 -7.73 -13.86 -47.08
C PHE A 8 -6.55 -13.52 -46.18
N PHE A 9 -5.41 -13.12 -46.74
CA PHE A 9 -4.24 -12.67 -45.97
C PHE A 9 -4.49 -11.35 -45.24
N PHE A 10 -5.25 -10.43 -45.82
CA PHE A 10 -5.65 -9.16 -45.20
C PHE A 10 -6.65 -9.36 -44.04
N LEU A 11 -7.50 -10.40 -44.12
CA LEU A 11 -8.48 -10.72 -43.06
C LEU A 11 -7.80 -11.29 -41.79
N VAL A 12 -6.67 -11.94 -41.92
CA VAL A 12 -5.95 -12.62 -40.79
C VAL A 12 -5.16 -11.62 -39.93
N THR A 13 -4.81 -10.45 -40.43
CA THR A 13 -3.99 -9.45 -39.72
C THR A 13 -4.76 -8.62 -38.66
N GLY A 14 -6.09 -8.77 -38.59
CA GLY A 14 -6.96 -7.94 -37.73
C GLY A 14 -7.06 -8.31 -36.25
N PHE A 15 -6.52 -9.45 -35.79
CA PHE A 15 -6.74 -9.94 -34.42
C PHE A 15 -5.57 -9.69 -33.48
N CYS A 16 -4.99 -8.49 -33.48
CA CYS A 16 -4.05 -8.11 -32.45
C CYS A 16 -4.84 -7.62 -31.20
N PHE A 17 -5.28 -8.53 -30.33
CA PHE A 17 -5.90 -8.18 -29.06
C PHE A 17 -4.83 -7.64 -28.11
N SER A 18 -4.69 -6.33 -28.04
CA SER A 18 -3.93 -5.69 -26.97
C SER A 18 -4.62 -5.99 -25.63
N GLN A 19 -3.95 -6.74 -24.74
CA GLN A 19 -4.48 -7.06 -23.41
C GLN A 19 -4.16 -5.93 -22.43
N LYS A 20 -4.60 -4.71 -22.76
CA LYS A 20 -4.44 -3.57 -21.86
C LYS A 20 -5.56 -3.55 -20.83
N ILE A 21 -5.20 -3.36 -19.58
CA ILE A 21 -6.14 -3.11 -18.49
C ILE A 21 -6.13 -1.63 -18.16
N LYS A 22 -7.27 -1.13 -17.69
CA LYS A 22 -7.44 0.22 -17.18
C LYS A 22 -7.53 0.19 -15.67
N ILE A 23 -6.75 1.02 -15.00
CA ILE A 23 -6.75 1.13 -13.55
C ILE A 23 -7.42 2.44 -13.16
N ILE A 24 -8.44 2.37 -12.32
CA ILE A 24 -9.26 3.51 -11.93
C ILE A 24 -9.50 3.53 -10.41
N ASP A 25 -9.68 4.71 -9.89
CA ASP A 25 -10.10 4.95 -8.51
C ASP A 25 -11.58 4.55 -8.36
N LYS A 26 -11.86 3.70 -7.38
CA LYS A 26 -13.19 3.14 -7.14
C LYS A 26 -14.23 4.20 -6.76
N HIS A 27 -13.81 5.27 -6.08
CA HIS A 27 -14.71 6.32 -5.59
C HIS A 27 -14.91 7.45 -6.60
N THR A 28 -13.82 7.86 -7.28
CA THR A 28 -13.86 9.01 -8.19
C THR A 28 -14.04 8.62 -9.64
N GLY A 29 -13.80 7.35 -10.01
CA GLY A 29 -13.81 6.88 -11.39
C GLY A 29 -12.65 7.41 -12.25
N LYS A 30 -11.70 8.16 -11.66
CA LYS A 30 -10.56 8.72 -12.38
C LYS A 30 -9.48 7.67 -12.62
N SER A 31 -8.79 7.77 -13.74
CA SER A 31 -7.63 6.93 -14.06
C SER A 31 -6.48 7.18 -13.09
N ILE A 32 -5.75 6.11 -12.73
CA ILE A 32 -4.61 6.17 -11.82
C ILE A 32 -3.34 5.87 -12.62
N ARG A 33 -2.46 6.86 -12.69
CA ARG A 33 -1.13 6.75 -13.33
C ARG A 33 -0.10 6.18 -12.35
N ASN A 34 1.01 5.67 -12.88
CA ASN A 34 2.16 5.18 -12.11
C ASN A 34 1.82 4.08 -11.09
N VAL A 35 0.78 3.27 -11.38
CA VAL A 35 0.52 2.06 -10.59
C VAL A 35 1.54 1.01 -11.00
N THR A 36 2.31 0.52 -10.05
CA THR A 36 3.24 -0.58 -10.25
C THR A 36 2.46 -1.89 -10.34
N VAL A 37 2.68 -2.63 -11.43
CA VAL A 37 2.01 -3.90 -11.74
C VAL A 37 3.06 -4.98 -11.88
N TYR A 38 3.04 -5.97 -11.01
CA TYR A 38 4.09 -6.99 -10.95
C TYR A 38 3.52 -8.37 -10.57
N ASN A 39 4.30 -9.42 -10.81
CA ASN A 39 3.97 -10.78 -10.37
C ASN A 39 4.57 -11.08 -8.99
N GLU A 40 4.11 -12.16 -8.35
CA GLU A 40 4.56 -12.55 -7.01
C GLU A 40 6.08 -12.76 -6.92
N GLU A 41 6.70 -13.24 -7.99
CA GLU A 41 8.14 -13.47 -8.06
C GLU A 41 8.93 -12.19 -8.37
N SER A 42 8.25 -11.07 -8.61
CA SER A 42 8.84 -9.78 -9.03
C SER A 42 9.73 -9.85 -10.27
N THR A 43 9.52 -10.87 -11.11
CA THR A 43 10.27 -11.05 -12.38
C THR A 43 9.73 -10.16 -13.50
N ILE A 44 8.47 -9.76 -13.40
CA ILE A 44 7.79 -8.83 -14.31
C ILE A 44 7.38 -7.61 -13.50
N ASN A 45 7.77 -6.43 -13.97
CA ASN A 45 7.43 -5.16 -13.34
C ASN A 45 7.07 -4.13 -14.41
N LEU A 46 5.87 -3.61 -14.36
CA LEU A 46 5.31 -2.64 -15.29
C LEU A 46 4.72 -1.46 -14.53
N SER A 47 4.46 -0.37 -15.23
CA SER A 47 3.78 0.81 -14.66
C SER A 47 2.64 1.25 -15.56
N SER A 48 1.53 1.72 -14.96
CA SER A 48 0.45 2.32 -15.73
C SER A 48 0.85 3.68 -16.29
N ASP A 49 0.37 3.97 -17.50
CA ASP A 49 0.58 5.24 -18.18
C ASP A 49 -0.26 6.38 -17.57
N ASN A 50 -0.21 7.58 -18.21
CA ASN A 50 -0.94 8.75 -17.74
C ASN A 50 -2.48 8.58 -17.78
N ASP A 51 -2.98 7.70 -18.64
CA ASP A 51 -4.40 7.39 -18.80
C ASP A 51 -4.82 6.16 -17.96
N GLY A 52 -3.89 5.61 -17.16
CA GLY A 52 -4.11 4.47 -16.29
C GLY A 52 -4.11 3.12 -17.00
N PHE A 53 -3.57 3.03 -18.22
CA PHE A 53 -3.47 1.75 -18.93
C PHE A 53 -2.13 1.06 -18.67
N VAL A 54 -2.17 -0.27 -18.62
CA VAL A 54 -0.98 -1.13 -18.57
C VAL A 54 -1.23 -2.40 -19.40
N ASP A 55 -0.21 -2.87 -20.11
CA ASP A 55 -0.28 -4.10 -20.90
C ASP A 55 0.05 -5.30 -20.03
N VAL A 56 -0.92 -6.19 -19.86
CA VAL A 56 -0.78 -7.41 -19.05
C VAL A 56 -0.59 -8.68 -19.91
N SER A 57 -0.28 -8.54 -21.19
CA SER A 57 -0.05 -9.67 -22.10
C SER A 57 1.12 -10.55 -21.63
N VAL A 58 2.16 -9.95 -21.04
CA VAL A 58 3.38 -10.60 -20.55
C VAL A 58 3.16 -11.56 -19.38
N PHE A 59 2.07 -11.40 -18.63
CA PHE A 59 1.74 -12.29 -17.50
C PHE A 59 1.11 -13.59 -18.00
N LYS A 60 1.40 -14.72 -17.33
CA LYS A 60 0.80 -16.03 -17.63
C LYS A 60 -0.69 -16.04 -17.26
N LYS A 61 -1.47 -16.91 -17.91
CA LYS A 61 -2.95 -16.99 -17.78
C LYS A 61 -3.43 -17.16 -16.32
N ASN A 62 -2.75 -17.98 -15.54
CA ASN A 62 -3.14 -18.27 -14.13
C ASN A 62 -2.30 -17.52 -13.11
N GLU A 63 -1.52 -16.53 -13.52
CA GLU A 63 -0.62 -15.79 -12.66
C GLU A 63 -1.39 -14.77 -11.81
N ASN A 64 -0.93 -14.58 -10.59
CA ASN A 64 -1.40 -13.52 -9.72
C ASN A 64 -0.67 -12.23 -10.06
N ILE A 65 -1.41 -11.19 -10.32
CA ILE A 65 -0.91 -9.85 -10.64
C ILE A 65 -1.18 -8.97 -9.44
N LEU A 66 -0.13 -8.29 -8.96
CA LEU A 66 -0.19 -7.35 -7.86
C LEU A 66 -0.18 -5.93 -8.42
N PHE A 67 -1.04 -5.11 -7.84
CA PHE A 67 -1.18 -3.68 -8.15
C PHE A 67 -0.80 -2.89 -6.90
N SER A 68 0.18 -2.02 -6.99
CA SER A 68 0.67 -1.21 -5.88
C SER A 68 0.83 0.24 -6.28
N HIS A 69 0.37 1.15 -5.42
CA HIS A 69 0.54 2.58 -5.57
C HIS A 69 0.59 3.24 -4.20
N ILE A 70 1.41 4.28 -4.02
CA ILE A 70 1.64 4.92 -2.71
C ILE A 70 0.38 5.46 -2.02
N SER A 71 -0.66 5.81 -2.79
CA SER A 71 -1.90 6.40 -2.26
C SER A 71 -3.09 5.42 -2.26
N TYR A 72 -2.89 4.16 -2.64
CA TYR A 72 -3.95 3.18 -2.80
C TYR A 72 -3.59 1.88 -2.09
N GLU A 73 -4.61 1.16 -1.63
CA GLU A 73 -4.44 -0.16 -1.04
C GLU A 73 -3.92 -1.14 -2.11
N PRO A 74 -2.86 -1.91 -1.81
CA PRO A 74 -2.36 -2.91 -2.75
C PRO A 74 -3.42 -3.98 -3.01
N GLN A 75 -3.54 -4.40 -4.27
CA GLN A 75 -4.51 -5.40 -4.69
C GLN A 75 -3.85 -6.54 -5.44
N LYS A 76 -4.31 -7.77 -5.20
CA LYS A 76 -3.83 -8.97 -5.85
C LYS A 76 -4.98 -9.63 -6.61
N ILE A 77 -4.85 -9.77 -7.93
CA ILE A 77 -5.90 -10.31 -8.79
C ILE A 77 -5.31 -11.33 -9.77
N LYS A 78 -5.96 -12.48 -9.95
CA LYS A 78 -5.57 -13.43 -10.99
C LYS A 78 -5.88 -12.89 -12.38
N LYS A 79 -4.98 -13.11 -13.35
CA LYS A 79 -5.19 -12.67 -14.75
C LYS A 79 -6.52 -13.18 -15.33
N THR A 80 -6.96 -14.39 -14.99
CA THR A 80 -8.24 -14.95 -15.43
C THR A 80 -9.45 -14.16 -14.92
N ILE A 81 -9.34 -13.54 -13.73
CA ILE A 81 -10.40 -12.70 -13.16
C ILE A 81 -10.45 -11.35 -13.90
N LEU A 82 -9.29 -10.76 -14.22
CA LEU A 82 -9.21 -9.52 -15.00
C LEU A 82 -9.94 -9.63 -16.33
N GLN A 83 -9.79 -10.75 -17.01
CA GLN A 83 -10.50 -11.01 -18.27
C GLN A 83 -12.02 -11.02 -18.10
N LYS A 84 -12.53 -11.54 -16.98
CA LYS A 84 -13.97 -11.55 -16.66
C LYS A 84 -14.47 -10.13 -16.26
N GLN A 85 -13.62 -9.31 -15.69
CA GLN A 85 -13.92 -7.94 -15.23
C GLN A 85 -13.75 -6.89 -16.34
N LYS A 86 -13.87 -7.28 -17.61
CA LYS A 86 -13.74 -6.35 -18.76
C LYS A 86 -12.41 -5.58 -18.78
N MET A 87 -11.35 -6.16 -18.24
CA MET A 87 -10.01 -5.55 -18.20
C MET A 87 -9.95 -4.20 -17.44
N VAL A 88 -10.76 -4.04 -16.40
CA VAL A 88 -10.75 -2.86 -15.52
C VAL A 88 -10.42 -3.28 -14.09
N VAL A 89 -9.53 -2.53 -13.44
CA VAL A 89 -9.14 -2.71 -12.03
C VAL A 89 -9.55 -1.46 -11.25
N PHE A 90 -10.24 -1.68 -10.13
CA PHE A 90 -10.65 -0.62 -9.22
C PHE A 90 -9.76 -0.65 -7.98
N LEU A 91 -9.03 0.42 -7.69
CA LEU A 91 -8.27 0.54 -6.46
C LEU A 91 -9.00 1.41 -5.44
N ASN A 92 -8.96 1.00 -4.18
CA ASN A 92 -9.42 1.81 -3.06
C ASN A 92 -8.31 2.76 -2.64
N LYS A 93 -8.64 4.03 -2.41
CA LYS A 93 -7.70 4.97 -1.85
C LYS A 93 -7.32 4.51 -0.44
N GLN A 94 -6.03 4.47 -0.15
CA GLN A 94 -5.56 4.19 1.19
C GLN A 94 -6.00 5.34 2.10
N SER A 95 -6.84 5.05 3.09
CA SER A 95 -7.06 5.99 4.18
C SER A 95 -5.71 6.15 4.85
N ALA A 96 -5.14 7.35 4.83
CA ALA A 96 -4.10 7.70 5.78
C ALA A 96 -4.77 7.79 7.15
N GLN A 97 -5.11 6.62 7.75
CA GLN A 97 -5.10 6.57 9.18
C GLN A 97 -3.63 6.76 9.54
N LEU A 98 -3.28 7.98 9.86
CA LEU A 98 -2.23 8.23 10.82
C LEU A 98 -2.77 7.54 12.09
N ASP A 99 -2.52 6.23 12.22
CA ASP A 99 -2.47 5.65 13.54
C ASP A 99 -1.50 6.57 14.27
N GLU A 100 -2.05 7.38 15.17
CA GLU A 100 -1.27 7.98 16.22
C GLU A 100 -0.44 6.80 16.72
N ILE A 101 0.83 6.78 16.32
CA ILE A 101 1.77 5.86 16.91
C ILE A 101 1.85 6.34 18.35
N VAL A 102 0.86 5.91 19.13
CA VAL A 102 1.07 5.75 20.56
C VAL A 102 2.23 4.78 20.56
N LEU A 103 3.44 5.32 20.68
CA LEU A 103 4.60 4.57 21.10
C LEU A 103 4.21 4.01 22.48
N SER A 104 3.38 2.98 22.47
CA SER A 104 3.34 2.01 23.55
C SER A 104 4.69 1.31 23.48
N VAL A 105 5.72 2.08 23.88
CA VAL A 105 7.05 1.59 24.16
C VAL A 105 6.84 0.42 25.09
N PHE A 106 6.85 -0.76 24.49
CA PHE A 106 7.09 -2.03 25.14
C PHE A 106 6.28 -2.31 26.41
N LYS A 107 5.00 -2.69 26.25
CA LYS A 107 4.44 -3.64 27.22
C LYS A 107 4.70 -5.08 26.75
N LYS A 108 5.90 -5.35 26.28
CA LYS A 108 6.46 -6.68 26.34
C LYS A 108 7.13 -6.75 27.72
N SER A 109 6.54 -7.50 28.64
CA SER A 109 7.16 -7.81 29.91
C SER A 109 8.38 -8.72 29.64
N GLU A 110 9.46 -8.13 29.16
CA GLU A 110 10.77 -8.72 29.30
C GLU A 110 11.22 -8.44 30.73
N LYS A 111 11.52 -9.54 31.41
CA LYS A 111 12.04 -9.56 32.78
C LYS A 111 13.08 -8.48 32.97
N THR A 112 12.79 -7.55 33.86
CA THR A 112 13.49 -6.30 34.20
C THR A 112 14.91 -6.48 34.72
N ASN A 113 15.60 -7.56 34.38
CA ASN A 113 16.91 -7.92 34.96
C ASN A 113 18.12 -7.50 34.13
N ARG A 114 17.96 -6.66 33.08
CA ARG A 114 19.10 -6.27 32.23
C ARG A 114 19.24 -4.77 31.92
N ILE A 115 18.40 -3.90 32.46
CA ILE A 115 18.57 -2.46 32.23
C ILE A 115 18.90 -1.81 33.55
N ALA A 116 20.16 -1.36 33.68
CA ALA A 116 20.66 -0.64 34.86
C ALA A 116 20.13 0.81 34.95
N GLU A 117 19.23 1.22 34.07
CA GLU A 117 18.62 2.54 34.07
C GLU A 117 17.15 2.46 34.43
N GLN A 118 16.78 3.13 35.54
CA GLN A 118 15.38 3.30 35.92
C GLN A 118 14.75 4.36 35.03
N ILE A 119 13.91 3.95 34.11
CA ILE A 119 13.09 4.88 33.30
C ILE A 119 11.79 5.14 34.05
N ALA A 120 11.59 6.34 34.55
CA ALA A 120 10.33 6.79 35.10
C ALA A 120 9.49 7.46 34.02
N VAL A 121 8.29 6.93 33.76
CA VAL A 121 7.33 7.50 32.81
C VAL A 121 6.20 8.13 33.60
N VAL A 122 6.01 9.45 33.43
CA VAL A 122 4.90 10.19 34.03
C VAL A 122 3.84 10.38 32.97
N SER A 123 2.61 9.88 33.20
CA SER A 123 1.52 10.00 32.24
C SER A 123 0.89 11.39 32.25
N SER A 124 0.30 11.81 31.11
CA SER A 124 -0.40 13.10 31.00
C SER A 124 -1.51 13.26 32.03
N LYS A 125 -2.18 12.16 32.44
CA LYS A 125 -3.22 12.18 33.47
C LYS A 125 -2.64 12.46 34.87
N GLU A 126 -1.45 11.95 35.16
CA GLU A 126 -0.76 12.22 36.42
C GLU A 126 -0.28 13.69 36.48
N ILE A 127 0.24 14.20 35.38
CA ILE A 127 0.62 15.62 35.28
C ILE A 127 -0.58 16.53 35.54
N GLN A 128 -1.73 16.23 34.94
CA GLN A 128 -2.94 17.01 35.16
C GLN A 128 -3.45 16.94 36.61
N LYS A 129 -3.32 15.78 37.27
CA LYS A 129 -3.75 15.58 38.66
C LYS A 129 -2.86 16.33 39.64
N ILE A 130 -1.55 16.38 39.39
CA ILE A 130 -0.57 17.03 40.24
C ILE A 130 -0.55 18.55 40.01
N SER A 131 -0.90 19.00 38.80
CA SER A 131 -0.88 20.40 38.35
C SER A 131 0.40 21.14 38.75
N PRO A 132 1.59 20.62 38.39
CA PRO A 132 2.85 21.22 38.78
C PRO A 132 3.01 22.61 38.14
N GLN A 133 3.51 23.59 38.91
CA GLN A 133 3.75 24.94 38.39
C GLN A 133 5.05 25.04 37.59
N THR A 134 5.99 24.14 37.88
CA THR A 134 7.29 24.12 37.20
C THR A 134 7.71 22.68 36.87
N SER A 135 8.68 22.55 35.94
CA SER A 135 9.28 21.27 35.63
C SER A 135 10.03 20.67 36.84
N ALA A 136 10.51 21.47 37.75
CA ALA A 136 11.17 21.02 38.97
C ALA A 136 10.19 20.34 39.92
N ASP A 137 8.98 20.92 40.07
CA ASP A 137 7.90 20.32 40.87
C ASP A 137 7.49 18.93 40.34
N LEU A 138 7.47 18.77 39.02
CA LEU A 138 7.18 17.50 38.40
C LEU A 138 8.26 16.47 38.70
N LEU A 139 9.54 16.85 38.60
CA LEU A 139 10.67 15.97 38.87
C LEU A 139 10.76 15.55 40.35
N ALA A 140 10.36 16.43 41.27
CA ALA A 140 10.33 16.13 42.70
C ALA A 140 9.33 15.00 43.08
N THR A 141 8.33 14.73 42.21
CA THR A 141 7.37 13.65 42.43
C THR A 141 7.91 12.25 42.05
N ILE A 142 9.04 12.19 41.37
CA ILE A 142 9.63 10.93 40.91
C ILE A 142 10.54 10.37 42.02
N PRO A 143 10.29 9.14 42.51
CA PRO A 143 11.12 8.52 43.54
C PRO A 143 12.59 8.40 43.06
N GLY A 144 13.52 8.91 43.84
CA GLY A 144 14.97 8.82 43.57
C GLY A 144 15.56 10.09 42.92
N ILE A 145 14.76 11.10 42.57
CA ILE A 145 15.27 12.38 42.08
C ILE A 145 15.26 13.41 43.24
N LYS A 146 16.43 14.02 43.56
CA LYS A 146 16.54 15.17 44.45
C LYS A 146 16.74 16.41 43.61
N VAL A 147 15.81 17.33 43.67
CA VAL A 147 15.93 18.69 43.04
C VAL A 147 16.59 19.57 44.06
N GLN A 148 17.76 20.17 43.70
CA GLN A 148 18.46 21.18 44.51
C GLN A 148 18.03 22.56 44.04
#